data_8a9a185b3cfd070a471326a261f60f14
#
_entry.id   8a9a185b3cfd070a471326a261f60f14
#
_cell.length_a   1.000
_cell.length_b   1.000
_cell.length_c   1.000
_cell.angle_alpha   90.00
_cell.angle_beta   90.00
_cell.angle_gamma   90.00
#
_symmetry.space_group_name_H-M   'P 1'
#
loop_
_entity.id
_entity.type
_entity.pdbx_description
1 polymer ?
#
loop_
_entity_poly.entity_id
_entity_poly.type
_entity_poly.pdbx_seq_one_letter_code
_entity_poly.pdbx_strand_id
1 'polypeptide(L)'
;VDLPPGTSDIHLTLVQEVPVTGAIVVSTPQEVALADAIKGIAMFRTEKINVPVLGLVENMSWFTPAELPSNKYYIFGKEGCRKLAEKMDITLLGQIPLVQSICEGSDNGEPVALNDTVTGSAFNELAVSVVKSIEKRNREQRPTIKLEISK
;
A
#
# COMPACT_ATOMS: atom_id res chain seq x y z
N VAL A 1 -3.35 1.01 -11.12
CA VAL A 1 -3.08 2.44 -11.38
C VAL A 1 -2.27 2.97 -10.21
N ASP A 2 -1.14 3.63 -10.48
CA ASP A 2 -0.36 4.36 -9.51
C ASP A 2 -0.87 5.80 -9.43
N LEU A 3 -1.18 6.25 -8.22
CA LEU A 3 -1.76 7.57 -7.96
C LEU A 3 -0.74 8.49 -7.30
N PRO A 4 -0.78 9.80 -7.57
CA PRO A 4 0.08 10.76 -6.88
C PRO A 4 -0.20 10.77 -5.37
N PRO A 5 0.75 11.22 -4.53
CA PRO A 5 0.54 11.31 -3.10
C PRO A 5 -0.55 12.33 -2.74
N GLY A 6 -1.16 12.12 -1.58
CA GLY A 6 -2.19 12.99 -1.04
C GLY A 6 -3.61 12.63 -1.45
N THR A 7 -4.52 13.58 -1.34
CA THR A 7 -5.97 13.44 -1.59
C THR A 7 -6.45 14.48 -2.59
N SER A 8 -5.83 14.51 -3.77
CA SER A 8 -6.14 15.49 -4.82
C SER A 8 -7.37 15.09 -5.66
N ASP A 9 -7.89 16.03 -6.46
CA ASP A 9 -9.01 15.81 -7.36
C ASP A 9 -8.76 14.70 -8.40
N ILE A 10 -7.50 14.34 -8.66
CA ILE A 10 -7.11 13.24 -9.55
C ILE A 10 -7.69 11.91 -9.05
N HIS A 11 -7.68 11.67 -7.73
CA HIS A 11 -8.24 10.46 -7.13
C HIS A 11 -9.75 10.39 -7.37
N LEU A 12 -10.45 11.52 -7.22
CA LEU A 12 -11.88 11.61 -7.47
C LEU A 12 -12.21 11.38 -8.95
N THR A 13 -11.46 12.01 -9.84
CA THR A 13 -11.63 11.85 -11.29
C THR A 13 -11.43 10.39 -11.69
N LEU A 14 -10.41 9.71 -11.16
CA LEU A 14 -10.18 8.31 -11.50
C LEU A 14 -11.38 7.42 -11.13
N VAL A 15 -11.87 7.53 -9.89
CA VAL A 15 -12.98 6.67 -9.43
C VAL A 15 -14.32 7.00 -10.12
N GLN A 16 -14.44 8.18 -10.71
CA GLN A 16 -15.57 8.56 -11.56
C GLN A 16 -15.47 7.97 -12.97
N GLU A 17 -14.24 7.86 -13.50
CA GLU A 17 -14.01 7.39 -14.87
C GLU A 17 -13.84 5.88 -14.96
N VAL A 18 -13.32 5.24 -13.91
CA VAL A 18 -12.95 3.82 -13.89
C VAL A 18 -13.61 3.11 -12.69
N PRO A 19 -14.28 1.94 -12.91
CA PRO A 19 -14.82 1.14 -11.82
C PRO A 19 -13.68 0.44 -11.06
N VAL A 20 -13.10 1.14 -10.09
CA VAL A 20 -11.92 0.66 -9.30
C VAL A 20 -12.36 -0.46 -8.36
N THR A 21 -11.69 -1.60 -8.40
CA THR A 21 -11.97 -2.77 -7.55
C THR A 21 -11.70 -2.48 -6.07
N GLY A 22 -10.66 -1.72 -5.78
CA GLY A 22 -10.28 -1.33 -4.43
C GLY A 22 -9.00 -0.52 -4.42
N ALA A 23 -8.66 0.04 -3.28
CA ALA A 23 -7.47 0.84 -3.06
C ALA A 23 -6.49 0.15 -2.12
N ILE A 24 -5.21 0.24 -2.40
CA ILE A 24 -4.12 -0.11 -1.51
C ILE A 24 -3.45 1.19 -1.09
N VAL A 25 -3.29 1.39 0.21
CA VAL A 25 -2.60 2.56 0.74
C VAL A 25 -1.19 2.18 1.13
N VAL A 26 -0.21 2.94 0.65
CA VAL A 26 1.21 2.73 0.95
C VAL A 26 1.70 3.88 1.82
N SER A 27 2.35 3.57 2.93
CA SER A 27 2.93 4.57 3.84
C SER A 27 4.24 4.06 4.43
N THR A 28 5.01 4.98 5.01
CA THR A 28 6.14 4.66 5.89
C THR A 28 5.67 4.61 7.34
N PRO A 29 6.47 4.03 8.28
CA PRO A 29 6.07 3.96 9.70
C PRO A 29 6.00 5.30 10.44
N GLN A 30 6.44 6.41 9.84
CA GLN A 30 6.47 7.74 10.47
C GLN A 30 5.08 8.28 10.75
N GLU A 31 4.87 8.89 11.90
CA GLU A 31 3.58 9.48 12.31
C GLU A 31 3.05 10.51 11.31
N VAL A 32 3.91 11.33 10.72
CA VAL A 32 3.52 12.32 9.71
C VAL A 32 2.99 11.65 8.45
N ALA A 33 3.63 10.58 7.98
CA ALA A 33 3.16 9.80 6.82
C ALA A 33 1.87 9.05 7.13
N LEU A 34 1.74 8.52 8.35
CA LEU A 34 0.51 7.85 8.80
C LEU A 34 -0.67 8.82 8.87
N ALA A 35 -0.45 10.08 9.24
CA ALA A 35 -1.49 11.10 9.23
C ALA A 35 -2.06 11.34 7.82
N ASP A 36 -1.21 11.31 6.80
CA ASP A 36 -1.66 11.42 5.40
C ASP A 36 -2.31 10.13 4.90
N ALA A 37 -1.81 8.97 5.30
CA ALA A 37 -2.45 7.69 5.02
C ALA A 37 -3.88 7.63 5.58
N ILE A 38 -4.10 8.13 6.79
CA ILE A 38 -5.45 8.23 7.41
C ILE A 38 -6.39 9.07 6.54
N LYS A 39 -5.92 10.20 6.01
CA LYS A 39 -6.73 11.06 5.12
C LYS A 39 -7.10 10.33 3.83
N GLY A 40 -6.12 9.62 3.22
CA GLY A 40 -6.35 8.81 2.03
C GLY A 40 -7.38 7.70 2.25
N ILE A 41 -7.25 6.95 3.35
CA ILE A 41 -8.20 5.92 3.75
C ILE A 41 -9.60 6.51 3.95
N ALA A 42 -9.69 7.64 4.68
CA ALA A 42 -10.96 8.32 4.93
C ALA A 42 -11.62 8.78 3.63
N MET A 43 -10.84 9.32 2.68
CA MET A 43 -11.33 9.73 1.37
C MET A 43 -11.99 8.56 0.63
N PHE A 44 -11.31 7.39 0.52
CA PHE A 44 -11.86 6.23 -0.15
C PHE A 44 -13.10 5.65 0.52
N ARG A 45 -13.22 5.82 1.85
CA ARG A 45 -14.38 5.35 2.65
C ARG A 45 -15.57 6.32 2.66
N THR A 46 -15.47 7.52 2.08
CA THR A 46 -16.60 8.45 2.02
C THR A 46 -17.74 7.85 1.18
N GLU A 47 -18.99 8.10 1.55
CA GLU A 47 -20.17 7.59 0.84
C GLU A 47 -20.18 7.93 -0.65
N LYS A 48 -19.65 9.10 -1.01
CA LYS A 48 -19.59 9.57 -2.40
C LYS A 48 -18.58 8.82 -3.26
N ILE A 49 -17.56 8.21 -2.66
CA ILE A 49 -16.48 7.48 -3.36
C ILE A 49 -16.67 5.98 -3.19
N ASN A 50 -16.86 5.54 -1.95
CA ASN A 50 -17.15 4.18 -1.54
C ASN A 50 -16.29 3.10 -2.24
N VAL A 51 -14.97 3.36 -2.31
CA VAL A 51 -13.99 2.41 -2.83
C VAL A 51 -13.44 1.60 -1.66
N PRO A 52 -13.54 0.25 -1.71
CA PRO A 52 -13.00 -0.60 -0.65
C PRO A 52 -11.49 -0.40 -0.47
N VAL A 53 -11.03 -0.21 0.75
CA VAL A 53 -9.59 -0.22 1.07
C VAL A 53 -9.18 -1.68 1.31
N LEU A 54 -8.44 -2.24 0.35
CA LEU A 54 -7.99 -3.64 0.37
C LEU A 54 -6.94 -3.90 1.46
N GLY A 55 -6.15 -2.88 1.77
CA GLY A 55 -5.17 -2.97 2.83
C GLY A 55 -4.14 -1.84 2.82
N LEU A 56 -3.25 -1.92 3.80
CA LEU A 56 -2.15 -1.00 4.04
C LEU A 56 -0.82 -1.72 3.81
N VAL A 57 0.13 -1.05 3.17
CA VAL A 57 1.51 -1.54 2.98
C VAL A 57 2.44 -0.62 3.76
N GLU A 58 3.32 -1.20 4.57
CA GLU A 58 4.38 -0.46 5.23
C GLU A 58 5.66 -0.52 4.40
N ASN A 59 5.97 0.58 3.73
CA ASN A 59 7.22 0.73 2.97
C ASN A 59 8.33 1.29 3.86
N MET A 60 9.58 0.97 3.55
CA MET A 60 10.76 1.40 4.32
C MET A 60 10.67 0.98 5.80
N SER A 61 10.11 -0.21 6.06
CA SER A 61 9.82 -0.69 7.42
C SER A 61 11.04 -0.85 8.29
N TRP A 62 12.14 -1.31 7.72
CA TRP A 62 13.43 -1.44 8.41
C TRP A 62 14.58 -1.42 7.40
N PHE A 63 15.75 -1.10 7.88
CA PHE A 63 17.01 -1.21 7.15
C PHE A 63 17.85 -2.35 7.74
N THR A 64 18.46 -3.15 6.87
CA THR A 64 19.42 -4.20 7.25
C THR A 64 20.72 -3.95 6.49
N PRO A 65 21.84 -3.59 7.17
CA PRO A 65 23.14 -3.47 6.54
C PRO A 65 23.61 -4.82 5.99
N ALA A 66 24.32 -4.80 4.86
CA ALA A 66 24.88 -6.03 4.27
C ALA A 66 25.88 -6.73 5.22
N GLU A 67 26.64 -5.95 6.01
CA GLU A 67 27.62 -6.43 6.97
C GLU A 67 26.99 -7.06 8.22
N LEU A 68 25.71 -6.74 8.49
CA LEU A 68 24.97 -7.21 9.66
C LEU A 68 23.58 -7.73 9.25
N PRO A 69 23.50 -8.84 8.51
CA PRO A 69 22.27 -9.31 7.88
C PRO A 69 21.18 -9.76 8.88
N SER A 70 21.53 -10.01 10.13
CA SER A 70 20.58 -10.35 11.20
C SER A 70 20.01 -9.11 11.93
N ASN A 71 20.56 -7.92 11.69
CA ASN A 71 20.15 -6.72 12.39
C ASN A 71 19.10 -5.93 11.60
N LYS A 72 18.07 -5.45 12.30
CA LYS A 72 17.05 -4.56 11.74
C LYS A 72 17.09 -3.21 12.43
N TYR A 73 17.25 -2.16 11.65
CA TYR A 73 17.23 -0.76 12.13
C TYR A 73 15.96 -0.08 11.66
N TYR A 74 15.18 0.45 12.58
CA TYR A 74 13.90 1.09 12.29
C TYR A 74 14.06 2.60 12.15
N ILE A 75 14.66 3.03 11.04
CA ILE A 75 15.04 4.43 10.78
C ILE A 75 13.82 5.36 10.81
N PHE A 76 12.70 4.90 10.28
CA PHE A 76 11.46 5.67 10.16
C PHE A 76 10.41 5.31 11.23
N GLY A 77 10.78 4.60 12.27
CA GLY A 77 9.86 4.10 13.29
C GLY A 77 9.55 2.61 13.12
N LYS A 78 8.91 2.03 14.14
CA LYS A 78 8.65 0.60 14.19
C LYS A 78 7.15 0.32 14.20
N GLU A 79 6.70 -0.49 13.21
CA GLU A 79 5.32 -1.02 13.14
C GLU A 79 4.23 0.06 13.11
N GLY A 80 4.53 1.24 12.55
CA GLY A 80 3.55 2.34 12.50
C GLY A 80 2.31 1.98 11.69
N CYS A 81 2.49 1.40 10.50
CA CYS A 81 1.37 0.98 9.67
C CYS A 81 0.64 -0.23 10.26
N ARG A 82 1.31 -1.12 10.98
CA ARG A 82 0.64 -2.24 11.68
C ARG A 82 -0.35 -1.71 12.72
N LYS A 83 0.10 -0.81 13.59
CA LYS A 83 -0.76 -0.18 14.60
C LYS A 83 -1.92 0.59 13.97
N LEU A 84 -1.65 1.28 12.87
CA LEU A 84 -2.70 1.99 12.13
C LEU A 84 -3.71 1.02 11.51
N ALA A 85 -3.25 -0.08 10.92
CA ALA A 85 -4.10 -1.11 10.33
C ALA A 85 -5.04 -1.71 11.37
N GLU A 86 -4.52 -2.07 12.55
CA GLU A 86 -5.32 -2.55 13.69
C GLU A 86 -6.36 -1.52 14.15
N LYS A 87 -5.93 -0.25 14.32
CA LYS A 87 -6.81 0.84 14.77
C LYS A 87 -7.96 1.12 13.80
N MET A 88 -7.72 0.96 12.50
CA MET A 88 -8.71 1.27 11.45
C MET A 88 -9.46 0.05 10.93
N ASP A 89 -9.20 -1.12 11.47
CA ASP A 89 -9.75 -2.40 11.01
C ASP A 89 -9.48 -2.61 9.50
N ILE A 90 -8.20 -2.54 9.14
CA ILE A 90 -7.69 -2.74 7.78
C ILE A 90 -6.61 -3.81 7.82
N THR A 91 -6.51 -4.62 6.76
CA THR A 91 -5.45 -5.62 6.63
C THR A 91 -4.09 -4.96 6.40
N LEU A 92 -3.05 -5.31 7.15
CA LEU A 92 -1.67 -5.04 6.77
C LEU A 92 -1.26 -6.08 5.73
N LEU A 93 -1.09 -5.65 4.48
CA LEU A 93 -0.80 -6.53 3.34
C LEU A 93 0.65 -7.00 3.31
N GLY A 94 1.58 -6.15 3.74
CA GLY A 94 2.99 -6.48 3.76
C GLY A 94 3.86 -5.35 4.29
N GLN A 95 5.12 -5.68 4.53
CA GLN A 95 6.16 -4.75 4.98
C GLN A 95 7.37 -4.90 4.05
N ILE A 96 7.81 -3.80 3.44
CA ILE A 96 8.94 -3.77 2.51
C ILE A 96 10.13 -3.13 3.20
N PRO A 97 11.30 -3.79 3.19
CA PRO A 97 12.51 -3.24 3.78
C PRO A 97 13.07 -2.07 2.95
N LEU A 98 13.86 -1.23 3.58
CA LEU A 98 14.70 -0.24 2.92
C LEU A 98 16.05 -0.90 2.59
N VAL A 99 16.33 -1.11 1.30
CA VAL A 99 17.60 -1.67 0.83
C VAL A 99 18.07 -0.96 -0.43
N GLN A 100 19.38 -0.84 -0.57
CA GLN A 100 20.01 -0.13 -1.68
C GLN A 100 19.69 -0.78 -3.04
N SER A 101 19.60 -2.10 -3.11
CA SER A 101 19.30 -2.83 -4.34
C SER A 101 17.92 -2.52 -4.93
N ILE A 102 16.96 -2.02 -4.16
CA ILE A 102 15.67 -1.53 -4.69
C ILE A 102 15.91 -0.30 -5.56
N CYS A 103 16.71 0.65 -5.09
CA CYS A 103 17.03 1.86 -5.84
C CYS A 103 17.82 1.49 -7.11
N GLU A 104 18.93 0.77 -6.97
CA GLU A 104 19.80 0.37 -8.08
C GLU A 104 19.03 -0.44 -9.14
N GLY A 105 18.23 -1.41 -8.73
CA GLY A 105 17.41 -2.20 -9.65
C GLY A 105 16.37 -1.35 -10.37
N SER A 106 15.73 -0.43 -9.65
CA SER A 106 14.74 0.49 -10.25
C SER A 106 15.38 1.41 -11.28
N ASP A 107 16.54 1.99 -10.97
CA ASP A 107 17.27 2.90 -11.87
C ASP A 107 17.76 2.19 -13.14
N ASN A 108 18.08 0.90 -13.04
CA ASN A 108 18.53 0.07 -14.16
C ASN A 108 17.38 -0.61 -14.92
N GLY A 109 16.13 -0.46 -14.47
CA GLY A 109 14.98 -1.16 -15.06
C GLY A 109 14.95 -2.65 -14.75
N GLU A 110 15.63 -3.09 -13.71
CA GLU A 110 15.72 -4.47 -13.23
C GLU A 110 14.93 -4.63 -11.92
N PRO A 111 13.62 -4.93 -11.97
CA PRO A 111 12.79 -5.00 -10.76
C PRO A 111 13.29 -6.06 -9.78
N VAL A 112 13.64 -5.65 -8.57
CA VAL A 112 14.14 -6.56 -7.51
C VAL A 112 13.13 -7.63 -7.11
N ALA A 113 11.85 -7.43 -7.39
CA ALA A 113 10.78 -8.42 -7.16
C ALA A 113 10.97 -9.70 -7.96
N LEU A 114 11.75 -9.68 -9.05
CA LEU A 114 12.05 -10.84 -9.90
C LEU A 114 13.27 -11.64 -9.40
N ASN A 115 13.99 -11.12 -8.42
CA ASN A 115 15.21 -11.74 -7.91
C ASN A 115 14.92 -12.63 -6.70
N ASP A 116 15.61 -13.76 -6.61
CA ASP A 116 15.55 -14.67 -5.46
C ASP A 116 16.37 -14.10 -4.27
N THR A 117 15.84 -13.06 -3.65
CA THR A 117 16.43 -12.34 -2.53
C THR A 117 15.39 -12.13 -1.44
N VAL A 118 15.82 -11.76 -0.24
CA VAL A 118 14.92 -11.39 0.87
C VAL A 118 13.95 -10.28 0.45
N THR A 119 14.43 -9.33 -0.36
CA THR A 119 13.61 -8.24 -0.88
C THR A 119 12.61 -8.74 -1.91
N GLY A 120 13.04 -9.58 -2.85
CA GLY A 120 12.16 -10.22 -3.83
C GLY A 120 11.06 -11.04 -3.15
N SER A 121 11.42 -11.81 -2.11
CA SER A 121 10.46 -12.56 -1.30
C SER A 121 9.43 -11.64 -0.64
N ALA A 122 9.83 -10.50 -0.08
CA ALA A 122 8.91 -9.54 0.53
C ALA A 122 7.89 -8.98 -0.48
N PHE A 123 8.32 -8.68 -1.71
CA PHE A 123 7.40 -8.26 -2.78
C PHE A 123 6.46 -9.38 -3.22
N ASN A 124 6.95 -10.62 -3.31
CA ASN A 124 6.13 -11.78 -3.67
C ASN A 124 5.09 -12.09 -2.59
N GLU A 125 5.44 -12.04 -1.31
CA GLU A 125 4.51 -12.18 -0.20
C GLU A 125 3.44 -11.09 -0.20
N LEU A 126 3.84 -9.84 -0.48
CA LEU A 126 2.92 -8.73 -0.65
C LEU A 126 1.95 -9.01 -1.81
N ALA A 127 2.44 -9.44 -2.97
CA ALA A 127 1.61 -9.75 -4.13
C ALA A 127 0.58 -10.85 -3.80
N VAL A 128 0.98 -11.92 -3.12
CA VAL A 128 0.07 -12.99 -2.65
C VAL A 128 -1.01 -12.42 -1.70
N SER A 129 -0.61 -11.55 -0.77
CA SER A 129 -1.53 -10.92 0.18
C SER A 129 -2.55 -10.03 -0.53
N VAL A 130 -2.11 -9.27 -1.54
CA VAL A 130 -2.97 -8.44 -2.38
C VAL A 130 -3.99 -9.29 -3.14
N VAL A 131 -3.55 -10.37 -3.80
CA VAL A 131 -4.46 -11.29 -4.52
C VAL A 131 -5.51 -11.85 -3.58
N LYS A 132 -5.13 -12.35 -2.40
CA LYS A 132 -6.07 -12.85 -1.39
C LYS A 132 -7.08 -11.79 -0.95
N SER A 133 -6.63 -10.54 -0.78
CA SER A 133 -7.51 -9.43 -0.39
C SER A 133 -8.52 -9.09 -1.50
N ILE A 134 -8.09 -9.10 -2.76
CA ILE A 134 -8.97 -8.91 -3.93
C ILE A 134 -10.00 -10.05 -4.02
N GLU A 135 -9.57 -11.30 -3.88
CA GLU A 135 -10.47 -12.46 -3.92
C GLU A 135 -11.51 -12.40 -2.80
N LYS A 136 -11.09 -12.06 -1.57
CA LYS A 136 -12.00 -11.86 -0.44
C LYS A 136 -13.02 -10.78 -0.76
N ARG A 137 -12.56 -9.61 -1.20
CA ARG A 137 -13.42 -8.48 -1.58
C ARG A 137 -14.44 -8.89 -2.66
N ASN A 138 -14.01 -9.61 -3.69
CA ASN A 138 -14.88 -10.01 -4.81
C ASN A 138 -15.92 -11.07 -4.39
N ARG A 139 -15.66 -11.84 -3.35
CA ARG A 139 -16.65 -12.78 -2.77
C ARG A 139 -17.67 -12.07 -1.87
N GLU A 140 -17.23 -11.04 -1.15
CA GLU A 140 -18.05 -10.39 -0.10
C GLU A 140 -18.84 -9.18 -0.63
N GLN A 141 -18.40 -8.59 -1.74
CA GLN A 141 -18.97 -7.35 -2.25
C GLN A 141 -19.31 -7.45 -3.74
N ARG A 142 -20.34 -6.71 -4.14
CA ARG A 142 -20.70 -6.58 -5.57
C ARG A 142 -19.57 -5.88 -6.34
N PRO A 143 -19.46 -6.11 -7.67
CA PRO A 143 -18.56 -5.34 -8.52
C PRO A 143 -18.76 -3.84 -8.32
N THR A 144 -17.67 -3.08 -8.27
CA THR A 144 -17.72 -1.62 -8.25
C THR A 144 -18.28 -1.13 -9.57
N ILE A 145 -19.21 -0.19 -9.52
CA ILE A 145 -19.75 0.49 -10.70
C ILE A 145 -19.11 1.87 -10.82
N LYS A 146 -19.08 2.41 -12.04
CA LYS A 146 -18.66 3.79 -12.30
C LYS A 146 -19.56 4.75 -11.50
N LEU A 147 -18.97 5.72 -10.82
CA LEU A 147 -19.72 6.69 -10.05
C LEU A 147 -20.32 7.75 -10.97
N GLU A 148 -21.64 7.81 -11.04
CA GLU A 148 -22.33 8.94 -11.66
C GLU A 148 -22.57 10.02 -10.61
N ILE A 149 -21.83 11.12 -10.71
CA ILE A 149 -22.13 12.29 -9.91
C ILE A 149 -23.21 13.08 -10.66
N SER A 150 -24.44 13.02 -10.17
CA SER A 150 -25.49 13.95 -10.61
C SER A 150 -25.05 15.37 -10.29
N LYS A 151 -24.98 16.19 -11.32
CA LYS A 151 -24.70 17.64 -11.24
C LYS A 151 -25.78 18.35 -10.45
#